data_5ab6bcef5a0cd3a5476e68075cef551d
#
_entry.id   5ab6bcef5a0cd3a5476e68075cef551d
#
_cell.length_a   1.000
_cell.length_b   1.000
_cell.length_c   1.000
_cell.angle_alpha   90.00
_cell.angle_beta   90.00
_cell.angle_gamma   90.00
#
_symmetry.space_group_name_H-M   'P 1'
#
loop_
_entity.id
_entity.type
_entity.pdbx_description
1 polymer ?
#
loop_
_entity_poly.entity_id
_entity_poly.type
_entity_poly.pdbx_seq_one_letter_code
_entity_poly.pdbx_strand_id
1 'polypeptide(L)'
;MKKVINVGIGGRSFVIDEDAYQRLDAYIERFKEKVQMGLQTQEVIEEVEMRIAELFTEYLGPRQEVVNISIVNKVISQLGLPDGTDADKDFMSNNKNDTNMNTTKKFYRDPDNKTIGGVCSGLAAYLDIDVTLIRIIFLIALICGSLGFWVYVIFWIVAPIAKSASDKCEMRGLPITAENLKRFSSSSKK
;
A
#
# COMPACT_ATOMS: atom_id res chain seq x y z
N MET A 1 35.55 -8.47 4.82
CA MET A 1 34.34 -9.34 4.98
C MET A 1 33.20 -8.41 5.38
N LYS A 2 32.07 -8.41 4.64
CA LYS A 2 30.88 -7.69 5.08
C LYS A 2 30.20 -8.50 6.17
N LYS A 3 29.81 -7.83 7.25
CA LYS A 3 29.04 -8.45 8.34
C LYS A 3 27.57 -8.41 7.98
N VAL A 4 26.89 -9.53 8.11
CA VAL A 4 25.45 -9.67 7.89
C VAL A 4 24.75 -9.93 9.20
N ILE A 5 23.54 -9.42 9.33
CA ILE A 5 22.68 -9.61 10.51
C ILE A 5 21.32 -10.18 10.07
N ASN A 6 20.69 -10.89 10.98
CA ASN A 6 19.35 -11.46 10.76
C ASN A 6 18.32 -10.55 11.45
N VAL A 7 17.37 -10.02 10.70
CA VAL A 7 16.39 -9.04 11.19
C VAL A 7 14.97 -9.46 10.81
N GLY A 8 14.04 -9.34 11.76
CA GLY A 8 12.60 -9.51 11.52
C GLY A 8 11.97 -8.21 11.08
N ILE A 9 11.32 -8.18 9.92
CA ILE A 9 10.62 -7.02 9.37
C ILE A 9 9.28 -7.49 8.80
N GLY A 10 8.17 -6.85 9.19
CA GLY A 10 6.84 -7.18 8.69
C GLY A 10 6.45 -8.66 8.87
N GLY A 11 6.89 -9.28 9.99
CA GLY A 11 6.63 -10.70 10.29
C GLY A 11 7.48 -11.70 9.50
N ARG A 12 8.47 -11.25 8.71
CA ARG A 12 9.41 -12.10 7.95
C ARG A 12 10.84 -11.88 8.43
N SER A 13 11.70 -12.89 8.27
CA SER A 13 13.13 -12.83 8.62
C SER A 13 13.97 -12.61 7.37
N PHE A 14 14.87 -11.62 7.41
CA PHE A 14 15.78 -11.28 6.32
C PHE A 14 17.23 -11.24 6.80
N VAL A 15 18.15 -11.67 5.94
CA VAL A 15 19.59 -11.49 6.13
C VAL A 15 19.96 -10.18 5.46
N ILE A 16 20.52 -9.23 6.21
CA ILE A 16 20.80 -7.86 5.76
C ILE A 16 22.25 -7.51 6.03
N ASP A 17 22.93 -6.82 5.10
CA ASP A 17 24.24 -6.23 5.35
C ASP A 17 24.15 -5.18 6.47
N GLU A 18 25.15 -5.08 7.34
CA GLU A 18 25.15 -4.18 8.51
C GLU A 18 24.99 -2.70 8.10
N ASP A 19 25.63 -2.27 7.02
CA ASP A 19 25.49 -0.92 6.45
C ASP A 19 24.07 -0.67 5.92
N ALA A 20 23.45 -1.68 5.30
CA ALA A 20 22.09 -1.63 4.80
C ALA A 20 21.06 -1.55 5.95
N TYR A 21 21.30 -2.30 7.04
CA TYR A 21 20.47 -2.24 8.23
C TYR A 21 20.51 -0.86 8.89
N GLN A 22 21.69 -0.28 9.10
CA GLN A 22 21.82 1.07 9.66
C GLN A 22 21.05 2.11 8.84
N ARG A 23 21.08 1.98 7.52
CA ARG A 23 20.35 2.87 6.62
C ARG A 23 18.83 2.71 6.75
N LEU A 24 18.35 1.46 6.85
CA LEU A 24 16.94 1.15 7.03
C LEU A 24 16.42 1.62 8.40
N ASP A 25 17.18 1.40 9.45
CA ASP A 25 16.85 1.81 10.81
C ASP A 25 16.73 3.34 10.91
N ALA A 26 17.68 4.07 10.35
CA ALA A 26 17.61 5.53 10.27
C ALA A 26 16.38 6.04 9.49
N TYR A 27 15.95 5.32 8.45
CA TYR A 27 14.74 5.65 7.71
C TYR A 27 13.48 5.42 8.57
N ILE A 28 13.39 4.28 9.25
CA ILE A 28 12.24 3.94 10.11
C ILE A 28 12.12 4.93 11.29
N GLU A 29 13.25 5.32 11.91
CA GLU A 29 13.24 6.32 12.98
C GLU A 29 12.75 7.70 12.48
N ARG A 30 13.25 8.18 11.35
CA ARG A 30 12.74 9.42 10.72
C ARG A 30 11.25 9.32 10.37
N PHE A 31 10.82 8.14 9.91
CA PHE A 31 9.43 7.89 9.61
C PHE A 31 8.56 7.98 10.86
N LYS A 32 8.98 7.35 11.97
CA LYS A 32 8.32 7.41 13.27
C LYS A 32 8.20 8.85 13.78
N GLU A 33 9.27 9.64 13.73
CA GLU A 33 9.26 11.05 14.13
C GLU A 33 8.20 11.87 13.37
N LYS A 34 8.09 11.67 12.06
CA LYS A 34 7.13 12.40 11.22
C LYS A 34 5.68 11.91 11.35
N VAL A 35 5.46 10.68 11.81
CA VAL A 35 4.12 10.11 12.04
C VAL A 35 3.62 10.39 13.46
N GLN A 36 4.48 10.66 14.44
CA GLN A 36 4.14 10.82 15.87
C GLN A 36 3.07 11.87 16.21
N MET A 37 2.58 12.65 15.26
CA MET A 37 1.50 13.62 15.45
C MET A 37 0.08 13.03 15.42
N GLY A 38 -0.11 11.70 15.39
CA GLY A 38 -1.44 11.09 15.26
C GLY A 38 -1.66 9.82 16.09
N LEU A 39 -2.91 9.59 16.49
CA LEU A 39 -3.36 8.47 17.33
C LEU A 39 -3.23 7.07 16.70
N GLN A 40 -2.73 6.95 15.46
CA GLN A 40 -2.65 5.70 14.70
C GLN A 40 -1.22 5.36 14.24
N THR A 41 -0.23 5.88 14.96
CA THR A 41 1.20 5.75 14.62
C THR A 41 1.63 4.29 14.47
N GLN A 42 1.18 3.41 15.37
CA GLN A 42 1.59 2.00 15.38
C GLN A 42 1.08 1.23 14.16
N GLU A 43 -0.17 1.39 13.79
CA GLU A 43 -0.79 0.72 12.65
C GLU A 43 -0.11 1.11 11.32
N VAL A 44 0.23 2.41 11.18
CA VAL A 44 0.95 2.90 9.99
C VAL A 44 2.37 2.34 9.91
N ILE A 45 3.06 2.25 11.04
CA ILE A 45 4.42 1.68 11.10
C ILE A 45 4.38 0.20 10.69
N GLU A 46 3.45 -0.58 11.24
CA GLU A 46 3.28 -2.00 10.90
C GLU A 46 2.99 -2.21 9.40
N GLU A 47 2.15 -1.36 8.80
CA GLU A 47 1.88 -1.42 7.35
C GLU A 47 3.11 -1.08 6.50
N VAL A 48 3.91 -0.10 6.92
CA VAL A 48 5.16 0.25 6.24
C VAL A 48 6.17 -0.88 6.36
N GLU A 49 6.33 -1.47 7.54
CA GLU A 49 7.21 -2.63 7.73
C GLU A 49 6.78 -3.84 6.88
N MET A 50 5.48 -4.12 6.80
CA MET A 50 4.95 -5.15 5.90
C MET A 50 5.28 -4.84 4.44
N ARG A 51 5.14 -3.59 4.02
CA ARG A 51 5.45 -3.18 2.65
C ARG A 51 6.95 -3.27 2.35
N ILE A 52 7.82 -2.92 3.29
CA ILE A 52 9.26 -3.12 3.18
C ILE A 52 9.58 -4.61 2.99
N ALA A 53 8.95 -5.49 3.77
CA ALA A 53 9.14 -6.93 3.68
C ALA A 53 8.69 -7.51 2.31
N GLU A 54 7.59 -7.00 1.75
CA GLU A 54 7.12 -7.36 0.41
C GLU A 54 8.14 -6.95 -0.66
N LEU A 55 8.61 -5.70 -0.61
CA LEU A 55 9.57 -5.16 -1.57
C LEU A 55 10.93 -5.89 -1.47
N PHE A 56 11.37 -6.22 -0.26
CA PHE A 56 12.57 -7.06 -0.11
C PHE A 56 12.39 -8.42 -0.75
N THR A 57 11.23 -9.06 -0.56
CA THR A 57 10.94 -10.35 -1.19
C THR A 57 10.89 -10.25 -2.73
N GLU A 58 10.37 -9.14 -3.26
CA GLU A 58 10.31 -8.88 -4.70
C GLU A 58 11.70 -8.63 -5.30
N TYR A 59 12.56 -7.88 -4.58
CA TYR A 59 13.92 -7.54 -5.07
C TYR A 59 14.98 -8.59 -4.76
N LEU A 60 14.75 -9.47 -3.78
CA LEU A 60 15.55 -10.67 -3.56
C LEU A 60 15.15 -11.70 -4.61
N GLY A 61 15.88 -11.71 -5.73
CA GLY A 61 15.71 -12.77 -6.74
C GLY A 61 16.15 -14.15 -6.21
N PRO A 62 15.87 -15.23 -6.95
CA PRO A 62 16.12 -16.61 -6.51
C PRO A 62 17.62 -16.96 -6.27
N ARG A 63 18.53 -16.04 -6.56
CA ARG A 63 19.99 -16.19 -6.36
C ARG A 63 20.58 -15.24 -5.31
N GLN A 64 19.79 -14.34 -4.73
CA GLN A 64 20.29 -13.34 -3.79
C GLN A 64 19.59 -13.53 -2.45
N GLU A 65 20.34 -13.99 -1.45
CA GLU A 65 19.82 -14.26 -0.10
C GLU A 65 20.01 -13.09 0.87
N VAL A 66 20.82 -12.08 0.49
CA VAL A 66 21.20 -10.96 1.37
C VAL A 66 20.71 -9.64 0.83
N VAL A 67 20.01 -8.90 1.66
CA VAL A 67 19.59 -7.51 1.38
C VAL A 67 20.79 -6.59 1.53
N ASN A 68 21.20 -5.97 0.44
CA ASN A 68 22.32 -5.02 0.41
C ASN A 68 21.82 -3.57 0.42
N ILE A 69 22.74 -2.62 0.60
CA ILE A 69 22.45 -1.17 0.64
C ILE A 69 21.72 -0.67 -0.62
N SER A 70 21.98 -1.26 -1.79
CA SER A 70 21.31 -0.87 -3.04
C SER A 70 19.83 -1.21 -3.04
N ILE A 71 19.46 -2.38 -2.51
CA ILE A 71 18.05 -2.79 -2.34
C ILE A 71 17.36 -1.87 -1.34
N VAL A 72 17.99 -1.60 -0.19
CA VAL A 72 17.43 -0.70 0.82
C VAL A 72 17.20 0.70 0.26
N ASN A 73 18.16 1.29 -0.45
CA ASN A 73 17.98 2.60 -1.06
C ASN A 73 16.84 2.60 -2.10
N LYS A 74 16.71 1.54 -2.90
CA LYS A 74 15.62 1.40 -3.86
C LYS A 74 14.25 1.33 -3.18
N VAL A 75 14.14 0.61 -2.07
CA VAL A 75 12.92 0.52 -1.27
C VAL A 75 12.58 1.88 -0.63
N ILE A 76 13.57 2.56 -0.05
CA ILE A 76 13.38 3.88 0.56
C ILE A 76 12.94 4.93 -0.48
N SER A 77 13.55 4.93 -1.67
CA SER A 77 13.15 5.85 -2.75
C SER A 77 11.75 5.58 -3.27
N GLN A 78 11.30 4.33 -3.23
CA GLN A 78 9.97 3.92 -3.64
C GLN A 78 8.89 4.27 -2.61
N LEU A 79 9.19 4.12 -1.32
CA LEU A 79 8.25 4.42 -0.23
C LEU A 79 8.14 5.94 0.02
N GLY A 80 9.24 6.67 -0.05
CA GLY A 80 9.29 8.10 0.32
C GLY A 80 9.07 8.33 1.82
N LEU A 81 8.84 9.59 2.20
CA LEU A 81 8.50 9.99 3.56
C LEU A 81 7.02 10.40 3.66
N PRO A 82 6.40 10.37 4.87
CA PRO A 82 4.99 10.69 5.07
C PRO A 82 4.59 12.14 4.74
N ASP A 83 5.55 13.01 4.51
CA ASP A 83 5.36 14.42 4.13
C ASP A 83 5.52 14.68 2.62
N GLY A 84 5.65 13.61 1.83
CA GLY A 84 5.85 13.71 0.37
C GLY A 84 7.24 14.20 -0.03
N THR A 85 8.19 14.30 0.92
CA THR A 85 9.57 14.63 0.61
C THR A 85 10.33 13.37 0.19
N ASP A 86 11.17 13.48 -0.85
CA ASP A 86 12.07 12.40 -1.22
C ASP A 86 13.06 12.15 -0.08
N ALA A 87 13.12 10.90 0.40
CA ALA A 87 14.02 10.50 1.49
C ALA A 87 15.51 10.68 1.12
N ASP A 88 15.82 10.96 -0.14
CA ASP A 88 17.16 10.93 -0.72
C ASP A 88 17.72 12.27 -1.20
N LYS A 89 17.07 13.42 -0.91
CA LYS A 89 17.63 14.71 -1.36
C LYS A 89 19.03 15.02 -0.83
N ASP A 90 19.44 14.37 0.25
CA ASP A 90 20.77 14.55 0.85
C ASP A 90 21.81 13.48 0.44
N PHE A 91 21.44 12.43 -0.29
CA PHE A 91 22.32 11.28 -0.51
C PHE A 91 22.50 10.78 -1.95
N MET A 92 21.72 11.23 -2.94
CA MET A 92 21.91 10.78 -4.34
C MET A 92 21.60 11.85 -5.37
N SER A 93 22.63 12.60 -5.74
CA SER A 93 22.77 13.13 -7.10
C SER A 93 23.20 11.96 -8.00
N ASN A 94 22.29 11.38 -8.75
CA ASN A 94 22.40 10.51 -9.92
C ASN A 94 21.64 9.19 -9.79
N ASN A 95 20.34 9.21 -10.00
CA ASN A 95 19.68 8.28 -10.93
C ASN A 95 18.18 8.64 -11.02
N LYS A 96 17.86 9.51 -11.97
CA LYS A 96 16.49 9.60 -12.50
C LYS A 96 16.26 8.35 -13.35
N ASN A 97 15.84 7.27 -12.73
CA ASN A 97 15.12 6.23 -13.41
C ASN A 97 13.66 6.31 -12.94
N ASP A 98 12.82 6.78 -13.84
CA ASP A 98 11.37 6.67 -13.74
C ASP A 98 11.00 5.25 -13.34
N THR A 99 10.79 5.04 -12.05
CA THR A 99 10.16 3.82 -11.57
C THR A 99 8.69 3.93 -11.93
N ASN A 100 8.36 3.42 -13.09
CA ASN A 100 7.00 3.15 -13.52
C ASN A 100 6.43 2.15 -12.51
N MET A 101 5.90 2.67 -11.40
CA MET A 101 5.14 1.86 -10.44
C MET A 101 3.90 1.36 -11.18
N ASN A 102 3.98 0.13 -11.65
CA ASN A 102 2.86 -0.57 -12.24
C ASN A 102 1.85 -0.85 -11.10
N THR A 103 1.06 0.15 -10.76
CA THR A 103 -0.05 0.00 -9.82
C THR A 103 -1.16 -0.75 -10.53
N THR A 104 -1.12 -2.08 -10.44
CA THR A 104 -2.22 -2.90 -10.92
C THR A 104 -3.42 -2.67 -10.02
N LYS A 105 -4.46 -2.01 -10.56
CA LYS A 105 -5.74 -1.87 -9.86
C LYS A 105 -6.33 -3.24 -9.58
N LYS A 106 -6.69 -3.48 -8.32
CA LYS A 106 -7.42 -4.68 -7.91
C LYS A 106 -8.83 -4.31 -7.45
N PHE A 107 -9.77 -5.19 -7.72
CA PHE A 107 -11.15 -4.97 -7.30
C PHE A 107 -11.35 -5.37 -5.85
N TYR A 108 -11.67 -4.37 -5.00
CA TYR A 108 -12.02 -4.54 -3.59
C TYR A 108 -13.35 -3.85 -3.29
N ARG A 109 -14.05 -4.29 -2.25
CA ARG A 109 -15.18 -3.55 -1.68
C ARG A 109 -14.67 -2.44 -0.78
N ASP A 110 -15.20 -1.23 -0.95
CA ASP A 110 -14.81 -0.07 -0.15
C ASP A 110 -15.58 -0.06 1.20
N PRO A 111 -14.92 -0.23 2.36
CA PRO A 111 -15.58 -0.18 3.65
C PRO A 111 -15.89 1.25 4.10
N ASP A 112 -15.19 2.28 3.59
CA ASP A 112 -15.29 3.66 4.07
C ASP A 112 -16.52 4.38 3.48
N ASN A 113 -16.83 4.15 2.19
CA ASN A 113 -17.95 4.78 1.47
C ASN A 113 -19.12 3.81 1.19
N LYS A 114 -19.28 2.79 2.03
CA LYS A 114 -20.32 1.79 1.86
C LYS A 114 -21.71 2.36 2.18
N THR A 115 -22.66 2.20 1.28
CA THR A 115 -24.10 2.33 1.59
C THR A 115 -24.68 0.96 1.91
N ILE A 116 -24.47 -0.02 1.03
CA ILE A 116 -24.83 -1.43 1.22
C ILE A 116 -23.62 -2.26 0.74
N GLY A 117 -22.91 -2.94 1.65
CA GLY A 117 -21.83 -3.87 1.32
C GLY A 117 -20.56 -3.32 0.63
N GLY A 118 -20.52 -2.04 0.17
CA GLY A 118 -19.34 -1.41 -0.42
C GLY A 118 -19.00 -1.84 -1.86
N VAL A 119 -19.89 -2.61 -2.53
CA VAL A 119 -19.66 -3.10 -3.91
C VAL A 119 -19.65 -1.95 -4.91
N CYS A 120 -20.66 -1.06 -4.86
CA CYS A 120 -20.78 0.06 -5.79
C CYS A 120 -19.60 1.03 -5.68
N SER A 121 -19.15 1.35 -4.46
CA SER A 121 -18.00 2.24 -4.25
C SER A 121 -16.68 1.59 -4.65
N GLY A 122 -16.52 0.30 -4.41
CA GLY A 122 -15.36 -0.46 -4.89
C GLY A 122 -15.30 -0.54 -6.41
N LEU A 123 -16.43 -0.81 -7.07
CA LEU A 123 -16.51 -0.87 -8.53
C LEU A 123 -16.27 0.50 -9.17
N ALA A 124 -16.80 1.57 -8.57
CA ALA A 124 -16.59 2.95 -9.00
C ALA A 124 -15.10 3.33 -8.93
N ALA A 125 -14.42 2.98 -7.85
CA ALA A 125 -12.98 3.20 -7.70
C ALA A 125 -12.14 2.39 -8.71
N TYR A 126 -12.55 1.15 -8.99
CA TYR A 126 -11.87 0.30 -9.98
C TYR A 126 -12.01 0.85 -11.41
N LEU A 127 -13.20 1.33 -11.78
CA LEU A 127 -13.53 1.83 -13.13
C LEU A 127 -13.22 3.34 -13.31
N ASP A 128 -12.83 4.07 -12.24
CA ASP A 128 -12.70 5.53 -12.23
C ASP A 128 -13.98 6.28 -12.63
N ILE A 129 -15.13 5.78 -12.19
CA ILE A 129 -16.45 6.34 -12.47
C ILE A 129 -17.07 6.83 -11.16
N ASP A 130 -17.97 7.82 -11.24
CA ASP A 130 -18.69 8.31 -10.07
C ASP A 130 -19.52 7.20 -9.42
N VAL A 131 -19.45 7.10 -8.09
CA VAL A 131 -20.18 6.11 -7.29
C VAL A 131 -21.68 6.24 -7.49
N THR A 132 -22.18 7.46 -7.69
CA THR A 132 -23.59 7.75 -7.90
C THR A 132 -24.11 7.13 -9.19
N LEU A 133 -23.33 7.20 -10.27
CA LEU A 133 -23.66 6.55 -11.54
C LEU A 133 -23.76 5.04 -11.41
N ILE A 134 -22.81 4.42 -10.72
CA ILE A 134 -22.84 2.98 -10.46
C ILE A 134 -24.08 2.58 -9.65
N ARG A 135 -24.43 3.38 -8.62
CA ARG A 135 -25.65 3.14 -7.82
C ARG A 135 -26.92 3.23 -8.66
N ILE A 136 -27.02 4.23 -9.56
CA ILE A 136 -28.16 4.39 -10.46
C ILE A 136 -28.27 3.20 -11.42
N ILE A 137 -27.17 2.75 -12.01
CA ILE A 137 -27.12 1.58 -12.88
C ILE A 137 -27.63 0.33 -12.16
N PHE A 138 -27.15 0.06 -10.95
CA PHE A 138 -27.61 -1.08 -10.14
C PHE A 138 -29.08 -0.97 -9.75
N LEU A 139 -29.57 0.25 -9.45
CA LEU A 139 -30.98 0.50 -9.13
C LEU A 139 -31.88 0.25 -10.33
N ILE A 140 -31.50 0.71 -11.53
CA ILE A 140 -32.22 0.44 -12.79
C ILE A 140 -32.21 -1.07 -13.09
N ALA A 141 -31.06 -1.74 -12.94
CA ALA A 141 -30.93 -3.17 -13.16
C ALA A 141 -31.80 -4.01 -12.18
N LEU A 142 -32.01 -3.50 -10.96
CA LEU A 142 -32.87 -4.12 -9.96
C LEU A 142 -34.35 -4.00 -10.37
N ILE A 143 -34.78 -2.86 -10.89
CA ILE A 143 -36.16 -2.60 -11.33
C ILE A 143 -36.49 -3.38 -12.60
N CYS A 144 -35.55 -3.47 -13.55
CA CYS A 144 -35.76 -4.10 -14.86
C CYS A 144 -35.81 -5.63 -14.87
N GLY A 145 -35.62 -6.32 -13.72
CA GLY A 145 -35.81 -7.77 -13.77
C GLY A 145 -35.02 -8.62 -12.80
N SER A 146 -34.75 -8.16 -11.59
CA SER A 146 -34.05 -8.92 -10.52
C SER A 146 -32.60 -9.38 -10.86
N LEU A 147 -32.17 -9.32 -12.11
CA LEU A 147 -30.80 -9.67 -12.52
C LEU A 147 -29.77 -8.84 -11.79
N GLY A 148 -30.03 -7.54 -11.57
CA GLY A 148 -29.17 -6.65 -10.81
C GLY A 148 -28.93 -7.11 -9.36
N PHE A 149 -29.94 -7.72 -8.74
CA PHE A 149 -29.82 -8.29 -7.40
C PHE A 149 -28.82 -9.46 -7.38
N TRP A 150 -28.95 -10.41 -8.30
CA TRP A 150 -28.06 -11.57 -8.35
C TRP A 150 -26.60 -11.16 -8.69
N VAL A 151 -26.43 -10.25 -9.64
CA VAL A 151 -25.10 -9.71 -9.97
C VAL A 151 -24.48 -9.02 -8.76
N TYR A 152 -25.26 -8.21 -8.03
CA TYR A 152 -24.80 -7.55 -6.81
C TYR A 152 -24.38 -8.57 -5.74
N VAL A 153 -25.16 -9.62 -5.50
CA VAL A 153 -24.87 -10.68 -4.53
C VAL A 153 -23.59 -11.43 -4.91
N ILE A 154 -23.39 -11.73 -6.20
CA ILE A 154 -22.17 -12.38 -6.68
C ILE A 154 -20.95 -11.49 -6.38
N PHE A 155 -20.98 -10.22 -6.73
CA PHE A 155 -19.89 -9.29 -6.41
C PHE A 155 -19.68 -9.14 -4.90
N TRP A 156 -20.76 -9.17 -4.12
CA TRP A 156 -20.68 -9.08 -2.67
C TRP A 156 -19.98 -10.28 -2.02
N ILE A 157 -20.14 -11.47 -2.58
CA ILE A 157 -19.51 -12.71 -2.11
C ILE A 157 -18.07 -12.81 -2.61
N VAL A 158 -17.82 -12.51 -3.89
CA VAL A 158 -16.53 -12.73 -4.56
C VAL A 158 -15.51 -11.64 -4.21
N ALA A 159 -15.95 -10.38 -4.10
CA ALA A 159 -15.04 -9.27 -3.88
C ALA A 159 -14.57 -9.21 -2.42
N PRO A 160 -13.27 -9.24 -2.14
CA PRO A 160 -12.73 -9.04 -0.79
C PRO A 160 -12.95 -7.60 -0.33
N ILE A 161 -12.91 -7.37 0.99
CA ILE A 161 -13.02 -6.04 1.58
C ILE A 161 -11.61 -5.44 1.67
N ALA A 162 -11.44 -4.18 1.23
CA ALA A 162 -10.20 -3.41 1.43
C ALA A 162 -10.05 -3.06 2.92
N LYS A 163 -9.36 -3.90 3.70
CA LYS A 163 -9.18 -3.71 5.14
C LYS A 163 -7.94 -2.87 5.45
N SER A 164 -6.84 -3.09 4.74
CA SER A 164 -5.59 -2.38 4.96
C SER A 164 -5.52 -1.09 4.14
N ALA A 165 -4.65 -0.14 4.54
CA ALA A 165 -4.39 1.05 3.75
C ALA A 165 -3.75 0.70 2.40
N SER A 166 -2.99 -0.39 2.34
CA SER A 166 -2.42 -0.95 1.12
C SER A 166 -3.50 -1.39 0.13
N ASP A 167 -4.53 -2.16 0.58
CA ASP A 167 -5.66 -2.57 -0.25
C ASP A 167 -6.43 -1.36 -0.82
N LYS A 168 -6.57 -0.30 0.01
CA LYS A 168 -7.24 0.94 -0.40
C LYS A 168 -6.46 1.71 -1.46
N CYS A 169 -5.13 1.65 -1.42
CA CYS A 169 -4.26 2.19 -2.47
C CYS A 169 -4.42 1.39 -3.77
N GLU A 170 -4.33 0.06 -3.71
CA GLU A 170 -4.49 -0.82 -4.87
C GLU A 170 -5.88 -0.66 -5.53
N MET A 171 -6.95 -0.55 -4.73
CA MET A 171 -8.31 -0.32 -5.22
C MET A 171 -8.41 0.96 -6.05
N ARG A 172 -7.70 2.02 -5.67
CA ARG A 172 -7.71 3.32 -6.34
C ARG A 172 -6.60 3.50 -7.39
N GLY A 173 -5.74 2.48 -7.59
CA GLY A 173 -4.60 2.56 -8.48
C GLY A 173 -3.54 3.57 -8.05
N LEU A 174 -3.47 3.84 -6.74
CA LEU A 174 -2.47 4.74 -6.18
C LEU A 174 -1.21 3.97 -5.78
N PRO A 175 -0.02 4.56 -5.92
CA PRO A 175 1.21 3.94 -5.46
C PRO A 175 1.16 3.74 -3.94
N ILE A 176 1.66 2.59 -3.48
CA ILE A 176 1.73 2.25 -2.06
C ILE A 176 2.94 2.98 -1.47
N THR A 177 2.79 4.28 -1.26
CA THR A 177 3.78 5.15 -0.64
C THR A 177 3.42 5.39 0.82
N ALA A 178 4.41 5.80 1.62
CA ALA A 178 4.23 6.15 3.02
C ALA A 178 3.15 7.24 3.24
N GLU A 179 3.06 8.20 2.33
CA GLU A 179 2.03 9.26 2.34
C GLU A 179 0.62 8.68 2.14
N ASN A 180 0.44 7.81 1.13
CA ASN A 180 -0.85 7.20 0.84
C ASN A 180 -1.27 6.22 1.94
N LEU A 181 -0.34 5.45 2.50
CA LEU A 181 -0.60 4.57 3.64
C LEU A 181 -1.10 5.37 4.86
N LYS A 182 -0.42 6.46 5.22
CA LYS A 182 -0.86 7.37 6.29
C LYS A 182 -2.26 7.95 6.02
N ARG A 183 -2.55 8.38 4.79
CA ARG A 183 -3.84 8.96 4.39
C ARG A 183 -5.00 7.97 4.57
N PHE A 184 -4.81 6.70 4.19
CA PHE A 184 -5.87 5.69 4.23
C PHE A 184 -5.98 4.95 5.56
N SER A 185 -4.91 4.87 6.38
CA SER A 185 -4.98 4.36 7.74
C SER A 185 -5.80 5.29 8.64
N SER A 186 -5.65 6.63 8.49
CA SER A 186 -6.43 7.61 9.24
C SER A 186 -7.92 7.63 8.88
N SER A 187 -8.32 7.16 7.70
CA SER A 187 -9.71 7.12 7.23
C SER A 187 -10.52 5.92 7.78
N SER A 188 -9.88 4.93 8.38
CA SER A 188 -10.52 3.68 8.83
C SER A 188 -11.38 3.81 10.11
N LYS A 189 -11.49 4.99 10.72
CA LYS A 189 -12.18 5.24 12.01
C LYS A 189 -13.31 6.27 11.92
N LYS A 190 -14.23 6.15 10.96
CA LYS A 190 -15.51 6.84 11.06
C LYS A 190 -16.67 5.88 11.08
#